data_92166fdde0ae0ee2dfb757c3f9a36251
#
_entry.id   92166fdde0ae0ee2dfb757c3f9a36251
#
_cell.length_a   1.000
_cell.length_b   1.000
_cell.length_c   1.000
_cell.angle_alpha   90.00
_cell.angle_beta   90.00
_cell.angle_gamma   90.00
#
_symmetry.space_group_name_H-M   'P 1'
#
loop_
_entity.id
_entity.type
_entity.pdbx_description
1 polymer ?
#
loop_
_entity_poly.entity_id
_entity_poly.type
_entity_poly.pdbx_seq_one_letter_code
_entity_poly.pdbx_strand_id
1 'polypeptide(L)'
;MKQILAVLILFIAFHGFAQDFSCDNPSVKAAYKLAAETVDINIRRGILAAGADYGGEWTRDIAINTWNGVSLLRPQVAKRSLWSVTINKDTVGHQYWDKIIWTIAAWHHFLVTGDREFLAQAYVCSVNTMNQLEHTTFDANYGLFMGPSVFNDGIAGYPRPIFDTLNYSSGVLDHKNSKSIKCLSTNCVYYGAYLALSKMSIALHKDKKVTADYLQKAKSLKKNIIKYLYDKDNNSLYYLIDQNGKVHKYQEALGISFAVIFGVIDGEKATQLIRQAVVSKYGITSIYPDFSRYSREKPGRHNNLIWPMVNGFFAEASLVAGDDSSFTKELFGLTHLALDEDKGNYDFREIYNPNTGEPDGGWQANGSQNRDFHWASCKLQTWSATAYISMVLHGLFGLRFCEQSLSFSPFLPSSIHFIEMKGLKYRHCILDISIKGNGKSIKIFSLDGKQQANHSINSVLSGKHNIFIELD
;
A
#
# COMPACT_ATOMS: atom_id res chain seq x y z
N MET A 1 41.12 -46.81 11.28
CA MET A 1 41.06 -45.42 11.81
C MET A 1 40.15 -44.59 10.86
N LYS A 2 38.90 -44.40 11.21
CA LYS A 2 37.96 -43.58 10.46
C LYS A 2 37.94 -42.21 11.12
N GLN A 3 38.43 -41.18 10.40
CA GLN A 3 38.31 -39.79 10.85
C GLN A 3 36.87 -39.32 10.60
N ILE A 4 36.20 -38.98 11.67
CA ILE A 4 34.88 -38.28 11.65
C ILE A 4 35.16 -36.80 11.53
N LEU A 5 34.85 -36.23 10.36
CA LEU A 5 34.90 -34.77 10.13
C LEU A 5 33.65 -34.16 10.69
N ALA A 6 33.74 -33.52 11.84
CA ALA A 6 32.65 -32.75 12.43
C ALA A 6 32.52 -31.41 11.67
N VAL A 7 31.48 -31.25 10.88
CA VAL A 7 31.12 -29.97 10.27
C VAL A 7 30.43 -29.12 11.33
N LEU A 8 31.13 -28.14 11.84
CA LEU A 8 30.59 -27.13 12.76
C LEU A 8 29.77 -26.13 11.92
N ILE A 9 28.45 -26.28 11.90
CA ILE A 9 27.55 -25.29 11.31
C ILE A 9 27.47 -24.11 12.28
N LEU A 10 28.18 -23.04 11.97
CA LEU A 10 28.11 -21.77 12.69
C LEU A 10 26.76 -21.11 12.34
N PHE A 11 25.77 -21.27 13.21
CA PHE A 11 24.60 -20.42 13.19
C PHE A 11 25.01 -19.00 13.63
N ILE A 12 25.32 -18.14 12.66
CA ILE A 12 25.39 -16.71 12.91
C ILE A 12 23.96 -16.25 13.13
N ALA A 13 23.54 -16.21 14.38
CA ALA A 13 22.33 -15.52 14.78
C ALA A 13 22.54 -14.02 14.44
N PHE A 14 21.99 -13.56 13.36
CA PHE A 14 21.78 -12.14 13.11
C PHE A 14 20.84 -11.63 14.21
N HIS A 15 21.40 -11.19 15.32
CA HIS A 15 20.70 -10.33 16.26
C HIS A 15 20.55 -8.96 15.60
N GLY A 16 19.67 -8.88 14.60
CA GLY A 16 19.09 -7.61 14.22
C GLY A 16 18.33 -7.08 15.41
N PHE A 17 18.48 -5.82 15.78
CA PHE A 17 17.67 -5.17 16.81
C PHE A 17 16.21 -5.41 16.45
N ALA A 18 15.59 -6.37 17.12
CA ALA A 18 14.18 -6.65 16.95
C ALA A 18 13.42 -5.44 17.50
N GLN A 19 12.65 -4.76 16.64
CA GLN A 19 11.71 -3.76 17.11
C GLN A 19 10.68 -4.48 17.98
N ASP A 20 10.52 -4.01 19.21
CA ASP A 20 9.54 -4.56 20.15
C ASP A 20 8.33 -3.64 20.23
N PHE A 21 7.19 -4.15 19.75
CA PHE A 21 5.91 -3.46 19.85
C PHE A 21 5.11 -3.96 21.04
N SER A 22 4.67 -3.02 21.87
CA SER A 22 3.78 -3.26 22.99
C SER A 22 2.51 -2.43 22.85
N CYS A 23 1.38 -3.03 23.23
CA CYS A 23 0.07 -2.40 23.20
C CYS A 23 -0.75 -2.98 24.37
N ASP A 24 -1.56 -2.16 25.02
CA ASP A 24 -2.49 -2.61 26.08
C ASP A 24 -3.69 -3.38 25.51
N ASN A 25 -3.92 -3.34 24.20
CA ASN A 25 -4.84 -4.24 23.50
C ASN A 25 -4.10 -5.52 23.06
N PRO A 26 -4.39 -6.69 23.69
CA PRO A 26 -3.65 -7.93 23.40
C PRO A 26 -3.80 -8.42 21.96
N SER A 27 -4.99 -8.24 21.34
CA SER A 27 -5.24 -8.69 19.97
C SER A 27 -4.45 -7.84 18.96
N VAL A 28 -4.40 -6.52 19.14
CA VAL A 28 -3.59 -5.64 18.28
C VAL A 28 -2.10 -5.99 18.41
N LYS A 29 -1.63 -6.26 19.63
CA LYS A 29 -0.24 -6.71 19.86
C LYS A 29 0.05 -8.05 19.16
N ALA A 30 -0.85 -9.02 19.30
CA ALA A 30 -0.70 -10.35 18.68
C ALA A 30 -0.70 -10.26 17.14
N ALA A 31 -1.63 -9.49 16.55
CA ALA A 31 -1.71 -9.31 15.11
C ALA A 31 -0.47 -8.60 14.54
N TYR A 32 0.08 -7.58 15.24
CA TYR A 32 1.33 -6.95 14.80
C TYR A 32 2.51 -7.93 14.83
N LYS A 33 2.62 -8.74 15.88
CA LYS A 33 3.64 -9.78 15.97
C LYS A 33 3.52 -10.77 14.81
N LEU A 34 2.32 -11.28 14.55
CA LEU A 34 2.04 -12.18 13.43
C LEU A 34 2.38 -11.54 12.08
N ALA A 35 2.07 -10.25 11.90
CA ALA A 35 2.41 -9.50 10.70
C ALA A 35 3.93 -9.39 10.49
N ALA A 36 4.69 -9.06 11.53
CA ALA A 36 6.14 -8.98 11.48
C ALA A 36 6.78 -10.34 11.16
N GLU A 37 6.30 -11.41 11.80
CA GLU A 37 6.74 -12.79 11.54
C GLU A 37 6.41 -13.22 10.10
N THR A 38 5.24 -12.87 9.57
CA THR A 38 4.85 -13.13 8.17
C THR A 38 5.81 -12.47 7.19
N VAL A 39 6.20 -11.21 7.44
CA VAL A 39 7.20 -10.51 6.62
C VAL A 39 8.54 -11.23 6.67
N ASP A 40 9.02 -11.61 7.87
CA ASP A 40 10.33 -12.26 8.04
C ASP A 40 10.39 -13.64 7.37
N ILE A 41 9.31 -14.44 7.46
CA ILE A 41 9.19 -15.74 6.78
C ILE A 41 9.28 -15.57 5.24
N ASN A 42 8.75 -14.48 4.71
CA ASN A 42 8.75 -14.21 3.27
C ASN A 42 10.02 -13.52 2.76
N ILE A 43 11.02 -13.30 3.60
CA ILE A 43 12.35 -12.86 3.14
C ILE A 43 13.11 -14.08 2.62
N ARG A 44 13.15 -14.24 1.30
CA ARG A 44 13.82 -15.34 0.63
C ARG A 44 15.06 -14.83 -0.11
N ARG A 45 16.26 -15.35 0.25
CA ARG A 45 17.54 -14.89 -0.31
C ARG A 45 17.75 -13.38 -0.19
N GLY A 46 17.18 -12.77 0.86
CA GLY A 46 17.29 -11.35 1.15
C GLY A 46 16.36 -10.44 0.32
N ILE A 47 15.36 -11.00 -0.34
CA ILE A 47 14.36 -10.31 -1.16
C ILE A 47 12.96 -10.75 -0.65
N LEU A 48 11.96 -9.88 -0.78
CA LEU A 48 10.59 -10.18 -0.39
C LEU A 48 9.90 -11.06 -1.42
N ALA A 49 9.27 -12.15 -0.96
CA ALA A 49 8.28 -12.89 -1.72
C ALA A 49 6.86 -12.34 -1.43
N ALA A 50 5.92 -12.55 -2.35
CA ALA A 50 4.54 -12.08 -2.20
C ALA A 50 3.77 -12.86 -1.11
N GLY A 51 4.01 -14.15 -0.96
CA GLY A 51 3.35 -15.02 0.02
C GLY A 51 3.87 -16.44 -0.02
N ALA A 52 3.25 -17.36 0.73
CA ALA A 52 3.70 -18.75 0.83
C ALA A 52 3.72 -19.46 -0.53
N ASP A 53 2.66 -19.28 -1.32
CA ASP A 53 2.42 -19.97 -2.58
C ASP A 53 2.98 -19.24 -3.79
N TYR A 54 3.39 -17.96 -3.62
CA TYR A 54 3.94 -17.14 -4.68
C TYR A 54 5.45 -17.03 -4.57
N GLY A 55 6.14 -17.60 -5.55
CA GLY A 55 7.57 -17.42 -5.73
C GLY A 55 7.82 -16.23 -6.67
N GLY A 56 8.90 -15.52 -6.43
CA GLY A 56 9.33 -14.44 -7.31
C GLY A 56 8.94 -13.05 -6.85
N GLU A 57 9.51 -12.10 -7.55
CA GLU A 57 9.38 -10.69 -7.28
C GLU A 57 8.34 -10.07 -8.23
N TRP A 58 7.28 -9.52 -7.66
CA TRP A 58 6.26 -8.77 -8.40
C TRP A 58 6.44 -7.29 -8.11
N THR A 59 6.45 -6.45 -9.14
CA THR A 59 6.71 -5.01 -8.99
C THR A 59 5.78 -4.34 -8.01
N ARG A 60 4.48 -4.60 -8.11
CA ARG A 60 3.48 -4.01 -7.21
C ARG A 60 3.62 -4.50 -5.77
N ASP A 61 3.85 -5.81 -5.56
CA ASP A 61 4.05 -6.38 -4.22
C ASP A 61 5.26 -5.76 -3.54
N ILE A 62 6.38 -5.71 -4.25
CA ILE A 62 7.61 -5.08 -3.75
C ILE A 62 7.37 -3.60 -3.42
N ALA A 63 6.73 -2.84 -4.32
CA ALA A 63 6.48 -1.43 -4.09
C ALA A 63 5.60 -1.19 -2.85
N ILE A 64 4.49 -1.92 -2.72
CA ILE A 64 3.58 -1.77 -1.59
C ILE A 64 4.25 -2.18 -0.28
N ASN A 65 4.86 -3.36 -0.26
CA ASN A 65 5.47 -3.89 0.96
C ASN A 65 6.57 -2.97 1.48
N THR A 66 7.38 -2.43 0.58
CA THR A 66 8.44 -1.48 0.96
C THR A 66 7.86 -0.15 1.46
N TRP A 67 6.81 0.35 0.84
CA TRP A 67 6.11 1.56 1.28
C TRP A 67 5.43 1.36 2.64
N ASN A 68 4.71 0.25 2.83
CA ASN A 68 3.87 -0.01 4.01
C ASN A 68 4.65 -0.37 5.29
N GLY A 69 5.99 -0.43 5.25
CA GLY A 69 6.76 -0.62 6.48
C GLY A 69 8.11 -1.32 6.31
N VAL A 70 8.31 -2.14 5.26
CA VAL A 70 9.56 -2.91 5.14
C VAL A 70 10.78 -2.01 4.94
N SER A 71 10.62 -0.82 4.31
CA SER A 71 11.71 0.18 4.24
C SER A 71 12.18 0.63 5.63
N LEU A 72 11.29 0.69 6.62
CA LEU A 72 11.62 1.06 7.99
C LEU A 72 12.13 -0.14 8.80
N LEU A 73 11.44 -1.27 8.72
CA LEU A 73 11.72 -2.45 9.54
C LEU A 73 12.89 -3.29 9.03
N ARG A 74 13.09 -3.36 7.70
CA ARG A 74 14.09 -4.20 7.02
C ARG A 74 14.72 -3.46 5.83
N PRO A 75 15.40 -2.31 6.04
CA PRO A 75 15.82 -1.39 4.96
C PRO A 75 16.70 -2.04 3.90
N GLN A 76 17.57 -2.96 4.27
CA GLN A 76 18.44 -3.64 3.30
C GLN A 76 17.67 -4.65 2.44
N VAL A 77 16.67 -5.30 3.01
CA VAL A 77 15.76 -6.18 2.26
C VAL A 77 14.94 -5.35 1.29
N ALA A 78 14.35 -4.25 1.77
CA ALA A 78 13.59 -3.31 0.93
C ALA A 78 14.40 -2.81 -0.26
N LYS A 79 15.64 -2.33 -0.03
CA LYS A 79 16.55 -1.86 -1.09
C LYS A 79 16.81 -2.94 -2.14
N ARG A 80 17.14 -4.16 -1.70
CA ARG A 80 17.38 -5.28 -2.63
C ARG A 80 16.13 -5.65 -3.41
N SER A 81 14.98 -5.71 -2.74
CA SER A 81 13.70 -6.03 -3.36
C SER A 81 13.27 -4.97 -4.39
N LEU A 82 13.44 -3.68 -4.08
CA LEU A 82 13.16 -2.61 -5.04
C LEU A 82 14.01 -2.76 -6.31
N TRP A 83 15.28 -3.12 -6.17
CA TRP A 83 16.14 -3.32 -7.34
C TRP A 83 15.88 -4.63 -8.11
N SER A 84 15.38 -5.68 -7.46
CA SER A 84 15.14 -6.98 -8.10
C SER A 84 14.08 -6.92 -9.20
N VAL A 85 13.16 -5.97 -9.15
CA VAL A 85 12.09 -5.78 -10.15
C VAL A 85 12.42 -4.73 -11.21
N THR A 86 13.69 -4.35 -11.33
CA THR A 86 14.16 -3.41 -12.35
C THR A 86 15.04 -4.10 -13.40
N ILE A 87 15.11 -3.51 -14.58
CA ILE A 87 16.03 -3.93 -15.65
C ILE A 87 17.29 -3.08 -15.51
N ASN A 88 18.39 -3.69 -15.05
CA ASN A 88 19.70 -3.05 -14.87
C ASN A 88 19.67 -1.74 -14.06
N LYS A 89 18.69 -1.58 -13.17
CA LYS A 89 18.41 -0.34 -12.43
C LYS A 89 18.15 0.89 -13.32
N ASP A 90 17.83 0.66 -14.57
CA ASP A 90 17.57 1.70 -15.57
C ASP A 90 16.08 1.95 -15.75
N THR A 91 15.28 0.88 -15.80
CA THR A 91 13.81 0.96 -15.89
C THR A 91 13.17 -0.06 -14.95
N VAL A 92 11.95 0.23 -14.50
CA VAL A 92 11.14 -0.75 -13.77
C VAL A 92 10.66 -1.82 -14.75
N GLY A 93 10.94 -3.09 -14.45
CA GLY A 93 10.48 -4.24 -15.20
C GLY A 93 9.08 -4.69 -14.80
N HIS A 94 8.68 -5.87 -15.31
CA HIS A 94 7.48 -6.61 -14.90
C HIS A 94 6.19 -5.78 -14.93
N GLN A 95 5.13 -6.24 -15.55
CA GLN A 95 3.83 -5.58 -15.72
C GLN A 95 3.90 -4.12 -16.24
N TYR A 96 2.97 -3.66 -17.06
CA TYR A 96 3.19 -2.37 -17.74
C TYR A 96 2.34 -1.23 -17.16
N TRP A 97 1.15 -1.48 -16.63
CA TRP A 97 0.24 -0.42 -16.19
C TRP A 97 0.49 0.07 -14.77
N ASP A 98 1.00 -0.78 -13.91
CA ASP A 98 1.15 -0.52 -12.48
C ASP A 98 2.61 -0.28 -12.04
N LYS A 99 3.58 -0.54 -12.92
CA LYS A 99 5.01 -0.47 -12.55
C LYS A 99 5.48 0.89 -12.03
N ILE A 100 4.79 1.99 -12.37
CA ILE A 100 5.19 3.32 -11.90
C ILE A 100 4.96 3.55 -10.39
N ILE A 101 4.18 2.69 -9.71
CA ILE A 101 4.05 2.74 -8.24
C ILE A 101 5.40 2.54 -7.55
N TRP A 102 6.33 1.87 -8.20
CA TRP A 102 7.70 1.71 -7.73
C TRP A 102 8.38 3.05 -7.42
N THR A 103 8.11 4.09 -8.20
CA THR A 103 8.65 5.44 -7.98
C THR A 103 8.20 6.03 -6.65
N ILE A 104 6.96 5.80 -6.25
CA ILE A 104 6.41 6.24 -4.95
C ILE A 104 7.12 5.50 -3.82
N ALA A 105 7.26 4.18 -3.96
CA ALA A 105 7.94 3.34 -2.98
C ALA A 105 9.43 3.69 -2.84
N ALA A 106 10.11 3.95 -3.95
CA ALA A 106 11.52 4.36 -3.95
C ALA A 106 11.71 5.73 -3.26
N TRP A 107 10.81 6.69 -3.52
CA TRP A 107 10.82 7.96 -2.79
C TRP A 107 10.62 7.74 -1.29
N HIS A 108 9.65 6.91 -0.90
CA HIS A 108 9.41 6.58 0.52
C HIS A 108 10.62 5.90 1.17
N HIS A 109 11.25 4.96 0.47
CA HIS A 109 12.47 4.31 0.96
C HIS A 109 13.59 5.32 1.27
N PHE A 110 13.79 6.30 0.40
CA PHE A 110 14.73 7.39 0.67
C PHE A 110 14.32 8.23 1.90
N LEU A 111 13.05 8.59 2.03
CA LEU A 111 12.58 9.36 3.18
C LEU A 111 12.88 8.65 4.50
N VAL A 112 12.72 7.33 4.52
CA VAL A 112 12.97 6.50 5.71
C VAL A 112 14.46 6.32 5.99
N THR A 113 15.26 6.05 4.94
CA THR A 113 16.66 5.64 5.10
C THR A 113 17.68 6.78 4.98
N GLY A 114 17.34 7.83 4.26
CA GLY A 114 18.28 8.90 3.90
C GLY A 114 19.34 8.51 2.87
N ASP A 115 19.19 7.35 2.19
CA ASP A 115 20.17 6.83 1.23
C ASP A 115 20.17 7.65 -0.06
N ARG A 116 21.08 8.63 -0.15
CA ARG A 116 21.18 9.54 -1.30
C ARG A 116 21.71 8.86 -2.57
N GLU A 117 22.56 7.84 -2.44
CA GLU A 117 23.04 7.08 -3.59
C GLU A 117 21.91 6.29 -4.22
N PHE A 118 21.10 5.61 -3.38
CA PHE A 118 19.87 4.95 -3.83
C PHE A 118 18.94 5.95 -4.52
N LEU A 119 18.69 7.12 -3.90
CA LEU A 119 17.81 8.14 -4.46
C LEU A 119 18.25 8.60 -5.85
N ALA A 120 19.53 8.86 -6.03
CA ALA A 120 20.07 9.34 -7.31
C ALA A 120 19.83 8.32 -8.44
N GLN A 121 20.08 7.05 -8.18
CA GLN A 121 19.85 5.98 -9.15
C GLN A 121 18.37 5.67 -9.36
N ALA A 122 17.57 5.68 -8.27
CA ALA A 122 16.13 5.49 -8.33
C ALA A 122 15.44 6.60 -9.14
N TYR A 123 15.93 7.83 -9.06
CA TYR A 123 15.42 8.93 -9.86
C TYR A 123 15.59 8.66 -11.37
N VAL A 124 16.77 8.21 -11.81
CA VAL A 124 17.03 7.86 -13.22
C VAL A 124 16.10 6.74 -13.68
N CYS A 125 16.01 5.66 -12.91
CA CYS A 125 15.11 4.54 -13.18
C CYS A 125 13.64 4.98 -13.30
N SER A 126 13.20 5.86 -12.40
CA SER A 126 11.83 6.40 -12.40
C SER A 126 11.55 7.29 -13.61
N VAL A 127 12.48 8.17 -13.97
CA VAL A 127 12.35 9.06 -15.15
C VAL A 127 12.26 8.24 -16.43
N ASN A 128 13.15 7.27 -16.63
CA ASN A 128 13.16 6.42 -17.80
C ASN A 128 11.87 5.62 -17.92
N THR A 129 11.39 5.06 -16.79
CA THR A 129 10.13 4.33 -16.74
C THR A 129 8.94 5.24 -17.07
N MET A 130 8.88 6.43 -16.47
CA MET A 130 7.78 7.38 -16.72
C MET A 130 7.75 7.81 -18.20
N ASN A 131 8.91 8.12 -18.79
CA ASN A 131 9.00 8.48 -20.21
C ASN A 131 8.46 7.37 -21.12
N GLN A 132 8.82 6.11 -20.85
CA GLN A 132 8.26 4.98 -21.61
C GLN A 132 6.74 4.90 -21.48
N LEU A 133 6.20 5.07 -20.27
CA LEU A 133 4.76 4.99 -20.01
C LEU A 133 4.00 6.18 -20.61
N GLU A 134 4.56 7.38 -20.58
CA GLU A 134 3.99 8.55 -21.28
C GLU A 134 3.83 8.30 -22.78
N HIS A 135 4.82 7.64 -23.41
CA HIS A 135 4.73 7.32 -24.84
C HIS A 135 3.76 6.17 -25.17
N THR A 136 3.58 5.22 -24.27
CA THR A 136 2.86 3.97 -24.56
C THR A 136 1.45 3.93 -24.01
N THR A 137 1.15 4.65 -22.93
CA THR A 137 -0.11 4.52 -22.19
C THR A 137 -0.86 5.83 -21.97
N PHE A 138 -0.31 6.99 -22.34
CA PHE A 138 -0.99 8.26 -22.18
C PHE A 138 -1.97 8.52 -23.34
N ASP A 139 -3.25 8.74 -23.00
CA ASP A 139 -4.29 9.14 -23.96
C ASP A 139 -4.44 10.66 -23.96
N ALA A 140 -3.92 11.32 -24.99
CA ALA A 140 -3.94 12.77 -25.11
C ALA A 140 -5.37 13.36 -25.22
N ASN A 141 -6.36 12.58 -25.72
CA ASN A 141 -7.75 13.04 -25.84
C ASN A 141 -8.42 13.23 -24.48
N TYR A 142 -8.08 12.39 -23.53
CA TYR A 142 -8.56 12.48 -22.15
C TYR A 142 -7.55 13.17 -21.22
N GLY A 143 -6.26 13.16 -21.60
CA GLY A 143 -5.18 13.57 -20.70
C GLY A 143 -5.09 12.67 -19.48
N LEU A 144 -5.34 11.38 -19.67
CA LEU A 144 -5.31 10.30 -18.68
C LEU A 144 -4.45 9.14 -19.18
N PHE A 145 -3.96 8.33 -18.27
CA PHE A 145 -3.25 7.11 -18.61
C PHE A 145 -4.21 5.94 -18.81
N MET A 146 -3.95 5.14 -19.82
CA MET A 146 -4.66 3.91 -20.14
C MET A 146 -4.07 2.71 -19.40
N GLY A 147 -4.90 1.73 -19.14
CA GLY A 147 -4.56 0.46 -18.52
C GLY A 147 -5.57 0.03 -17.46
N PRO A 148 -5.47 -1.23 -17.03
CA PRO A 148 -6.27 -1.78 -15.95
C PRO A 148 -6.10 -1.02 -14.62
N SER A 149 -6.96 -1.27 -13.64
CA SER A 149 -6.78 -0.76 -12.29
C SER A 149 -5.51 -1.35 -11.64
N VAL A 150 -4.93 -0.60 -10.74
CA VAL A 150 -3.75 -1.06 -10.00
C VAL A 150 -4.10 -2.30 -9.20
N PHE A 151 -3.23 -3.31 -9.25
CA PHE A 151 -3.36 -4.62 -8.58
C PHE A 151 -4.42 -5.57 -9.11
N ASN A 152 -5.29 -5.13 -10.00
CA ASN A 152 -6.33 -5.98 -10.56
C ASN A 152 -5.87 -6.60 -11.88
N ASP A 153 -5.05 -7.62 -11.80
CA ASP A 153 -4.45 -8.34 -12.93
C ASP A 153 -5.33 -9.46 -13.51
N GLY A 154 -6.46 -9.74 -12.87
CA GLY A 154 -7.44 -10.70 -13.34
C GLY A 154 -8.68 -10.03 -13.93
N ILE A 155 -9.20 -10.58 -15.04
CA ILE A 155 -10.42 -10.05 -15.70
C ILE A 155 -11.67 -10.20 -14.84
N ALA A 156 -11.62 -10.98 -13.78
CA ALA A 156 -12.67 -11.07 -12.79
C ALA A 156 -13.06 -9.71 -12.18
N GLY A 157 -12.14 -8.74 -12.19
CA GLY A 157 -12.36 -7.39 -11.69
C GLY A 157 -12.96 -6.39 -12.69
N TYR A 158 -13.46 -6.82 -13.85
CA TYR A 158 -13.93 -5.91 -14.89
C TYR A 158 -15.34 -6.22 -15.39
N PRO A 159 -16.18 -5.17 -15.65
CA PRO A 159 -17.50 -5.33 -16.26
C PRO A 159 -17.39 -5.51 -17.77
N ARG A 160 -18.49 -5.95 -18.40
CA ARG A 160 -18.65 -5.86 -19.86
C ARG A 160 -18.71 -4.38 -20.30
N PRO A 161 -18.19 -4.00 -21.46
CA PRO A 161 -17.63 -4.82 -22.54
C PRO A 161 -16.12 -5.06 -22.43
N ILE A 162 -15.48 -4.74 -21.33
CA ILE A 162 -14.04 -4.93 -21.12
C ILE A 162 -13.72 -6.43 -21.12
N PHE A 163 -14.52 -7.20 -20.36
CA PHE A 163 -14.50 -8.64 -20.41
C PHE A 163 -15.08 -9.15 -21.74
N ASP A 164 -14.23 -9.79 -22.53
CA ASP A 164 -14.63 -10.44 -23.77
C ASP A 164 -15.14 -11.86 -23.47
N THR A 165 -16.42 -12.08 -23.71
CA THR A 165 -17.07 -13.39 -23.47
C THR A 165 -16.62 -14.49 -24.43
N LEU A 166 -16.00 -14.15 -25.54
CA LEU A 166 -15.43 -15.11 -26.50
C LEU A 166 -14.02 -15.56 -26.07
N ASN A 167 -13.35 -14.78 -25.23
CA ASN A 167 -12.06 -15.10 -24.63
C ASN A 167 -12.22 -15.38 -23.14
N TYR A 168 -12.13 -16.63 -22.76
CA TYR A 168 -12.35 -17.05 -21.37
C TYR A 168 -11.11 -16.95 -20.47
N SER A 169 -10.03 -16.31 -20.90
CA SER A 169 -8.83 -16.10 -20.09
C SER A 169 -9.15 -15.29 -18.83
N SER A 170 -8.47 -15.60 -17.74
CA SER A 170 -8.48 -14.77 -16.52
C SER A 170 -7.40 -13.68 -16.54
N GLY A 171 -6.43 -13.75 -17.45
CA GLY A 171 -5.39 -12.75 -17.58
C GLY A 171 -5.95 -11.45 -18.15
N VAL A 172 -5.85 -10.35 -17.38
CA VAL A 172 -6.42 -9.05 -17.80
C VAL A 172 -5.84 -8.54 -19.11
N LEU A 173 -4.56 -8.79 -19.38
CA LEU A 173 -3.87 -8.33 -20.58
C LEU A 173 -4.20 -9.16 -21.84
N ASP A 174 -4.83 -10.33 -21.70
CA ASP A 174 -5.30 -11.15 -22.80
C ASP A 174 -6.57 -10.56 -23.44
N HIS A 175 -7.22 -9.62 -22.74
CA HIS A 175 -8.39 -8.91 -23.22
C HIS A 175 -7.98 -7.57 -23.83
N LYS A 176 -8.10 -7.44 -25.16
CA LYS A 176 -7.67 -6.27 -25.92
C LYS A 176 -8.22 -4.95 -25.34
N ASN A 177 -9.46 -4.95 -24.92
CA ASN A 177 -10.14 -3.75 -24.44
C ASN A 177 -9.58 -3.24 -23.11
N SER A 178 -9.02 -4.11 -22.26
CA SER A 178 -8.44 -3.72 -20.97
C SER A 178 -7.26 -2.75 -21.10
N LYS A 179 -6.57 -2.77 -22.24
CA LYS A 179 -5.42 -1.89 -22.52
C LYS A 179 -5.81 -0.44 -22.82
N SER A 180 -7.09 -0.19 -23.12
CA SER A 180 -7.60 1.14 -23.52
C SER A 180 -8.48 1.79 -22.47
N ILE A 181 -8.79 1.10 -21.37
CA ILE A 181 -9.58 1.67 -20.27
C ILE A 181 -8.75 2.68 -19.47
N LYS A 182 -9.43 3.60 -18.78
CA LYS A 182 -8.80 4.59 -17.91
C LYS A 182 -9.34 4.40 -16.50
N CYS A 183 -8.57 3.72 -15.65
CA CYS A 183 -8.98 3.41 -14.28
C CYS A 183 -8.57 4.51 -13.30
N LEU A 184 -9.38 4.71 -12.28
CA LEU A 184 -9.17 5.71 -11.24
C LEU A 184 -7.87 5.47 -10.47
N SER A 185 -7.69 4.26 -9.89
CA SER A 185 -6.50 3.94 -9.11
C SER A 185 -5.21 4.10 -9.90
N THR A 186 -5.18 3.64 -11.15
CA THR A 186 -4.04 3.79 -12.05
C THR A 186 -3.69 5.26 -12.25
N ASN A 187 -4.66 6.10 -12.57
CA ASN A 187 -4.41 7.53 -12.77
C ASN A 187 -3.99 8.25 -11.49
N CYS A 188 -4.50 7.85 -10.33
CA CYS A 188 -4.04 8.37 -9.04
C CYS A 188 -2.58 7.97 -8.74
N VAL A 189 -2.16 6.75 -9.11
CA VAL A 189 -0.76 6.31 -8.96
C VAL A 189 0.18 7.11 -9.88
N TYR A 190 -0.20 7.38 -11.15
CA TYR A 190 0.58 8.25 -12.03
C TYR A 190 0.69 9.67 -11.48
N TYR A 191 -0.39 10.20 -10.91
CA TYR A 191 -0.37 11.49 -10.23
C TYR A 191 0.59 11.50 -9.04
N GLY A 192 0.52 10.48 -8.16
CA GLY A 192 1.45 10.30 -7.05
C GLY A 192 2.90 10.17 -7.51
N ALA A 193 3.14 9.46 -8.62
CA ALA A 193 4.48 9.29 -9.20
C ALA A 193 5.06 10.63 -9.74
N TYR A 194 4.26 11.48 -10.39
CA TYR A 194 4.70 12.82 -10.77
C TYR A 194 5.07 13.68 -9.56
N LEU A 195 4.29 13.61 -8.47
CA LEU A 195 4.62 14.29 -7.22
C LEU A 195 5.92 13.75 -6.60
N ALA A 196 6.13 12.43 -6.63
CA ALA A 196 7.35 11.81 -6.16
C ALA A 196 8.56 12.26 -7.00
N LEU A 197 8.46 12.25 -8.33
CA LEU A 197 9.52 12.72 -9.25
C LEU A 197 9.87 14.19 -9.00
N SER A 198 8.86 15.04 -8.78
CA SER A 198 9.13 16.45 -8.46
C SER A 198 9.89 16.61 -7.14
N LYS A 199 9.51 15.84 -6.09
CA LYS A 199 10.21 15.84 -4.80
C LYS A 199 11.62 15.27 -4.90
N MET A 200 11.81 14.16 -5.63
CA MET A 200 13.14 13.60 -5.91
C MET A 200 14.03 14.60 -6.64
N SER A 201 13.48 15.34 -7.62
CA SER A 201 14.23 16.36 -8.37
C SER A 201 14.70 17.51 -7.48
N ILE A 202 13.89 17.93 -6.50
CA ILE A 202 14.27 18.94 -5.49
C ILE A 202 15.39 18.41 -4.60
N ALA A 203 15.20 17.20 -4.04
CA ALA A 203 16.16 16.57 -3.14
C ALA A 203 17.53 16.32 -3.80
N LEU A 204 17.55 16.12 -5.12
CA LEU A 204 18.75 15.93 -5.93
C LEU A 204 19.28 17.22 -6.57
N HIS A 205 18.72 18.39 -6.21
CA HIS A 205 19.12 19.68 -6.75
C HIS A 205 19.12 19.76 -8.29
N LYS A 206 18.10 19.13 -8.93
CA LYS A 206 17.92 19.22 -10.38
C LYS A 206 17.44 20.61 -10.79
N ASP A 207 17.54 20.91 -12.09
CA ASP A 207 17.06 22.18 -12.63
C ASP A 207 15.59 22.43 -12.21
N LYS A 208 15.30 23.67 -11.79
CA LYS A 208 13.96 24.10 -11.37
C LYS A 208 12.92 23.90 -12.45
N LYS A 209 13.31 23.97 -13.73
CA LYS A 209 12.44 23.70 -14.88
C LYS A 209 11.94 22.25 -14.89
N VAL A 210 12.81 21.29 -14.55
CA VAL A 210 12.43 19.87 -14.46
C VAL A 210 11.40 19.65 -13.36
N THR A 211 11.62 20.24 -12.19
CA THR A 211 10.66 20.19 -11.08
C THR A 211 9.30 20.82 -11.47
N ALA A 212 9.34 21.98 -12.11
CA ALA A 212 8.13 22.69 -12.56
C ALA A 212 7.35 21.88 -13.61
N ASP A 213 8.03 21.15 -14.52
CA ASP A 213 7.41 20.28 -15.51
C ASP A 213 6.61 19.15 -14.85
N TYR A 214 7.21 18.42 -13.90
CA TYR A 214 6.49 17.36 -13.17
C TYR A 214 5.29 17.90 -12.39
N LEU A 215 5.42 19.06 -11.74
CA LEU A 215 4.30 19.69 -11.03
C LEU A 215 3.18 20.10 -12.01
N GLN A 216 3.52 20.59 -13.19
CA GLN A 216 2.54 20.94 -14.21
C GLN A 216 1.84 19.69 -14.77
N LYS A 217 2.58 18.61 -15.02
CA LYS A 217 2.01 17.32 -15.44
C LYS A 217 1.06 16.76 -14.36
N ALA A 218 1.48 16.79 -13.09
CA ALA A 218 0.64 16.40 -11.96
C ALA A 218 -0.65 17.25 -11.90
N LYS A 219 -0.55 18.57 -11.98
CA LYS A 219 -1.71 19.48 -11.95
C LYS A 219 -2.69 19.19 -13.10
N SER A 220 -2.16 18.95 -14.30
CA SER A 220 -2.97 18.62 -15.48
C SER A 220 -3.68 17.29 -15.30
N LEU A 221 -2.98 16.26 -14.80
CA LEU A 221 -3.55 14.95 -14.56
C LEU A 221 -4.64 15.00 -13.47
N LYS A 222 -4.40 15.68 -12.32
CA LYS A 222 -5.42 15.91 -11.28
C LYS A 222 -6.68 16.56 -11.87
N LYS A 223 -6.51 17.60 -12.68
CA LYS A 223 -7.64 18.28 -13.36
C LYS A 223 -8.46 17.32 -14.20
N ASN A 224 -7.80 16.42 -14.95
CA ASN A 224 -8.46 15.47 -15.83
C ASN A 224 -9.11 14.31 -15.07
N ILE A 225 -8.48 13.81 -13.99
CA ILE A 225 -9.13 12.86 -13.08
C ILE A 225 -10.43 13.45 -12.54
N ILE A 226 -10.41 14.69 -12.03
CA ILE A 226 -11.61 15.36 -11.52
C ILE A 226 -12.65 15.58 -12.64
N LYS A 227 -12.20 15.93 -13.84
CA LYS A 227 -13.12 16.19 -14.97
C LYS A 227 -13.87 14.93 -15.41
N TYR A 228 -13.20 13.78 -15.47
CA TYR A 228 -13.73 12.60 -16.10
C TYR A 228 -14.12 11.46 -15.14
N LEU A 229 -13.54 11.44 -13.94
CA LEU A 229 -13.73 10.34 -12.99
C LEU A 229 -14.34 10.79 -11.65
N TYR A 230 -14.80 12.04 -11.52
CA TYR A 230 -15.45 12.54 -10.31
C TYR A 230 -16.86 13.05 -10.61
N ASP A 231 -17.83 12.51 -9.89
CA ASP A 231 -19.25 12.96 -9.87
C ASP A 231 -19.41 14.06 -8.82
N LYS A 232 -19.54 15.29 -9.28
CA LYS A 232 -19.63 16.45 -8.38
C LYS A 232 -20.97 16.51 -7.65
N ASP A 233 -22.03 15.99 -8.26
CA ASP A 233 -23.41 16.08 -7.73
C ASP A 233 -23.59 15.10 -6.58
N ASN A 234 -22.96 13.93 -6.66
CA ASN A 234 -23.05 12.87 -5.65
C ASN A 234 -21.80 12.75 -4.77
N ASN A 235 -20.79 13.61 -4.96
CA ASN A 235 -19.48 13.51 -4.31
C ASN A 235 -18.93 12.07 -4.34
N SER A 236 -18.92 11.46 -5.51
CA SER A 236 -18.46 10.08 -5.70
C SER A 236 -17.42 9.97 -6.80
N LEU A 237 -16.66 8.88 -6.80
CA LEU A 237 -15.66 8.60 -7.82
C LEU A 237 -16.14 7.45 -8.70
N TYR A 238 -15.92 7.59 -10.00
CA TYR A 238 -16.17 6.54 -10.97
C TYR A 238 -14.98 5.58 -11.05
N TYR A 239 -15.26 4.29 -11.20
CA TYR A 239 -14.23 3.26 -11.30
C TYR A 239 -13.33 3.48 -12.52
N LEU A 240 -13.94 3.59 -13.70
CA LEU A 240 -13.21 3.69 -14.94
C LEU A 240 -14.04 4.24 -16.11
N ILE A 241 -13.33 4.62 -17.18
CA ILE A 241 -13.89 4.88 -18.51
C ILE A 241 -13.46 3.70 -19.38
N ASP A 242 -14.40 3.06 -20.07
CA ASP A 242 -14.09 1.94 -20.98
C ASP A 242 -13.54 2.42 -22.34
N GLN A 243 -13.21 1.47 -23.21
CA GLN A 243 -12.68 1.73 -24.55
C GLN A 243 -13.64 2.47 -25.47
N ASN A 244 -14.94 2.51 -25.15
CA ASN A 244 -15.99 3.21 -25.91
C ASN A 244 -16.30 4.60 -25.32
N GLY A 245 -15.59 5.01 -24.27
CA GLY A 245 -15.82 6.28 -23.56
C GLY A 245 -16.96 6.23 -22.52
N LYS A 246 -17.54 5.06 -22.25
CA LYS A 246 -18.59 4.90 -21.25
C LYS A 246 -17.98 4.85 -19.84
N VAL A 247 -18.57 5.61 -18.94
CA VAL A 247 -18.20 5.63 -17.52
C VAL A 247 -18.87 4.47 -16.77
N HIS A 248 -18.10 3.78 -15.93
CA HIS A 248 -18.57 2.70 -15.06
C HIS A 248 -18.55 3.16 -13.60
N LYS A 249 -19.74 3.15 -12.98
CA LYS A 249 -20.01 3.70 -11.64
C LYS A 249 -19.93 2.61 -10.56
N TYR A 250 -18.77 2.02 -10.40
CA TYR A 250 -18.48 1.11 -9.29
C TYR A 250 -17.61 1.82 -8.26
N GLN A 251 -17.73 1.44 -7.01
CA GLN A 251 -16.77 1.81 -5.98
C GLN A 251 -15.50 1.01 -6.22
N GLU A 252 -14.37 1.68 -6.42
CA GLU A 252 -13.04 1.09 -6.38
C GLU A 252 -12.34 1.60 -5.13
N ALA A 253 -12.16 0.71 -4.13
CA ALA A 253 -11.63 1.12 -2.85
C ALA A 253 -10.19 1.66 -2.93
N LEU A 254 -9.32 1.08 -3.77
CA LEU A 254 -7.98 1.62 -4.02
C LEU A 254 -8.01 2.97 -4.72
N GLY A 255 -8.90 3.14 -5.70
CA GLY A 255 -9.07 4.42 -6.38
C GLY A 255 -9.48 5.54 -5.43
N ILE A 256 -10.46 5.28 -4.56
CA ILE A 256 -10.87 6.19 -3.49
C ILE A 256 -9.69 6.51 -2.56
N SER A 257 -9.01 5.47 -2.09
CA SER A 257 -7.89 5.61 -1.15
C SER A 257 -6.76 6.46 -1.74
N PHE A 258 -6.32 6.16 -2.95
CA PHE A 258 -5.24 6.93 -3.59
C PHE A 258 -5.67 8.35 -3.98
N ALA A 259 -6.95 8.56 -4.34
CA ALA A 259 -7.46 9.90 -4.60
C ALA A 259 -7.35 10.80 -3.35
N VAL A 260 -7.58 10.23 -2.17
CA VAL A 260 -7.45 10.95 -0.89
C VAL A 260 -6.00 11.06 -0.45
N ILE A 261 -5.24 9.95 -0.42
CA ILE A 261 -3.84 9.92 0.03
C ILE A 261 -2.95 10.87 -0.77
N PHE A 262 -3.13 10.93 -2.08
CA PHE A 262 -2.34 11.83 -2.93
C PHE A 262 -2.95 13.24 -3.06
N GLY A 263 -4.12 13.49 -2.47
CA GLY A 263 -4.76 14.81 -2.49
C GLY A 263 -5.38 15.17 -3.85
N VAL A 264 -5.88 14.18 -4.59
CA VAL A 264 -6.76 14.44 -5.75
C VAL A 264 -8.08 14.99 -5.27
N ILE A 265 -8.63 14.39 -4.22
CA ILE A 265 -9.78 14.87 -3.45
C ILE A 265 -9.28 15.15 -2.03
N ASP A 266 -9.62 16.30 -1.47
CA ASP A 266 -9.14 16.79 -0.17
C ASP A 266 -10.26 17.49 0.64
N GLY A 267 -9.94 17.83 1.88
CA GLY A 267 -10.83 18.55 2.79
C GLY A 267 -12.14 17.83 3.06
N GLU A 268 -13.23 18.58 3.21
CA GLU A 268 -14.55 18.04 3.54
C GLU A 268 -15.06 17.02 2.50
N LYS A 269 -14.70 17.21 1.22
CA LYS A 269 -15.07 16.26 0.17
C LYS A 269 -14.43 14.89 0.36
N ALA A 270 -13.18 14.84 0.80
CA ALA A 270 -12.51 13.59 1.15
C ALA A 270 -13.18 12.91 2.34
N THR A 271 -13.53 13.68 3.39
CA THR A 271 -14.23 13.15 4.56
C THR A 271 -15.59 12.54 4.18
N GLN A 272 -16.38 13.25 3.36
CA GLN A 272 -17.66 12.75 2.87
C GLN A 272 -17.50 11.52 1.98
N LEU A 273 -16.50 11.51 1.09
CA LEU A 273 -16.21 10.38 0.21
C LEU A 273 -15.89 9.09 1.00
N ILE A 274 -15.07 9.19 2.04
CA ILE A 274 -14.73 8.06 2.93
C ILE A 274 -15.97 7.58 3.68
N ARG A 275 -16.78 8.49 4.26
CA ARG A 275 -17.99 8.13 5.00
C ARG A 275 -19.09 7.51 4.16
N GLN A 276 -19.15 7.86 2.88
CA GLN A 276 -20.12 7.31 1.93
C GLN A 276 -19.71 5.94 1.37
N ALA A 277 -18.44 5.54 1.56
CA ALA A 277 -17.97 4.25 1.07
C ALA A 277 -18.74 3.09 1.71
N VAL A 278 -19.16 2.16 0.87
CA VAL A 278 -19.84 0.94 1.31
C VAL A 278 -18.79 0.00 1.89
N VAL A 279 -18.90 -0.29 3.18
CA VAL A 279 -17.95 -1.11 3.95
C VAL A 279 -18.69 -2.30 4.53
N SER A 280 -18.13 -3.50 4.34
CA SER A 280 -18.69 -4.75 4.89
C SER A 280 -18.49 -4.86 6.40
N LYS A 281 -18.93 -6.00 6.97
CA LYS A 281 -18.72 -6.29 8.40
C LYS A 281 -17.24 -6.22 8.81
N TYR A 282 -16.35 -6.72 7.97
CA TYR A 282 -14.93 -6.89 8.29
C TYR A 282 -14.01 -5.84 7.64
N GLY A 283 -14.55 -4.89 6.91
CA GLY A 283 -13.81 -3.83 6.24
C GLY A 283 -14.30 -3.56 4.82
N ILE A 284 -13.62 -2.68 4.11
CA ILE A 284 -13.97 -2.32 2.75
C ILE A 284 -13.63 -3.45 1.78
N THR A 285 -14.49 -3.70 0.78
CA THR A 285 -14.20 -4.63 -0.31
C THR A 285 -13.50 -3.92 -1.47
N SER A 286 -12.76 -4.66 -2.30
CA SER A 286 -12.01 -4.05 -3.41
C SER A 286 -12.90 -3.31 -4.38
N ILE A 287 -14.00 -3.93 -4.79
CA ILE A 287 -15.01 -3.37 -5.71
C ILE A 287 -16.41 -3.57 -5.12
N TYR A 288 -17.30 -2.58 -5.33
CA TYR A 288 -18.72 -2.67 -4.97
C TYR A 288 -19.57 -1.89 -5.99
N PRO A 289 -20.76 -2.38 -6.37
CA PRO A 289 -21.31 -3.72 -6.14
C PRO A 289 -20.62 -4.82 -6.97
N ASP A 290 -21.11 -6.06 -6.85
CA ASP A 290 -20.68 -7.16 -7.72
C ASP A 290 -20.94 -6.85 -9.19
N PHE A 291 -20.02 -7.26 -10.07
CA PHE A 291 -20.29 -7.29 -11.50
C PHE A 291 -21.30 -8.39 -11.83
N SER A 292 -22.03 -8.23 -12.92
CA SER A 292 -23.09 -9.15 -13.35
C SER A 292 -22.65 -10.62 -13.52
N ARG A 293 -21.36 -10.86 -13.60
CA ARG A 293 -20.75 -12.21 -13.69
C ARG A 293 -20.71 -12.92 -12.33
N TYR A 294 -20.77 -12.18 -11.23
CA TYR A 294 -20.55 -12.66 -9.87
C TYR A 294 -21.73 -12.34 -8.96
N SER A 295 -21.77 -13.01 -7.81
CA SER A 295 -22.77 -12.81 -6.75
C SER A 295 -22.13 -13.05 -5.38
N ARG A 296 -22.92 -12.92 -4.31
CA ARG A 296 -22.47 -13.27 -2.95
C ARG A 296 -22.04 -14.74 -2.83
N GLU A 297 -22.75 -15.63 -3.51
CA GLU A 297 -22.50 -17.09 -3.51
C GLU A 297 -21.35 -17.47 -4.45
N LYS A 298 -21.05 -16.59 -5.41
CA LYS A 298 -19.98 -16.76 -6.38
C LYS A 298 -19.17 -15.46 -6.47
N PRO A 299 -18.44 -15.09 -5.40
CA PRO A 299 -17.67 -13.85 -5.40
C PRO A 299 -16.50 -13.92 -6.41
N GLY A 300 -16.35 -12.89 -7.23
CA GLY A 300 -15.24 -12.79 -8.16
C GLY A 300 -13.93 -12.46 -7.43
N ARG A 301 -12.83 -13.12 -7.83
CA ARG A 301 -11.49 -12.83 -7.31
C ARG A 301 -11.14 -11.36 -7.55
N HIS A 302 -10.60 -10.68 -6.52
CA HIS A 302 -10.27 -9.25 -6.53
C HIS A 302 -11.48 -8.33 -6.84
N ASN A 303 -12.68 -8.78 -6.53
CA ASN A 303 -13.91 -8.02 -6.72
C ASN A 303 -14.53 -7.69 -5.34
N ASN A 304 -15.75 -8.09 -5.07
CA ASN A 304 -16.43 -7.82 -3.80
C ASN A 304 -15.95 -8.74 -2.67
N LEU A 305 -14.64 -8.73 -2.42
CA LEU A 305 -13.94 -9.48 -1.37
C LEU A 305 -13.08 -8.53 -0.55
N ILE A 306 -12.80 -8.91 0.70
CA ILE A 306 -11.80 -8.23 1.53
C ILE A 306 -10.42 -8.60 1.01
N TRP A 307 -9.68 -7.59 0.60
CA TRP A 307 -8.28 -7.72 0.21
C TRP A 307 -7.44 -6.82 1.12
N PRO A 308 -6.77 -7.37 2.15
CA PRO A 308 -6.20 -6.58 3.25
C PRO A 308 -5.27 -5.44 2.84
N MET A 309 -4.57 -5.59 1.73
CA MET A 309 -3.77 -4.52 1.16
C MET A 309 -4.64 -3.27 0.83
N VAL A 310 -5.85 -3.49 0.31
CA VAL A 310 -6.82 -2.42 0.04
C VAL A 310 -7.30 -1.78 1.34
N ASN A 311 -7.58 -2.61 2.36
CA ASN A 311 -8.01 -2.15 3.69
C ASN A 311 -6.94 -1.27 4.35
N GLY A 312 -5.65 -1.61 4.18
CA GLY A 312 -4.53 -0.79 4.67
C GLY A 312 -4.51 0.61 4.06
N PHE A 313 -4.66 0.72 2.76
CA PHE A 313 -4.73 2.03 2.08
C PHE A 313 -6.01 2.80 2.40
N PHE A 314 -7.15 2.10 2.54
CA PHE A 314 -8.40 2.76 2.94
C PHE A 314 -8.33 3.29 4.38
N ALA A 315 -7.70 2.54 5.29
CA ALA A 315 -7.42 3.01 6.65
C ALA A 315 -6.54 4.27 6.66
N GLU A 316 -5.46 4.30 5.85
CA GLU A 316 -4.62 5.50 5.72
C GLU A 316 -5.42 6.68 5.15
N ALA A 317 -6.20 6.45 4.10
CA ALA A 317 -7.07 7.47 3.49
C ALA A 317 -8.08 8.01 4.50
N SER A 318 -8.63 7.15 5.37
CA SER A 318 -9.58 7.54 6.41
C SER A 318 -8.96 8.54 7.40
N LEU A 319 -7.74 8.29 7.87
CA LEU A 319 -7.03 9.22 8.73
C LEU A 319 -6.67 10.53 8.03
N VAL A 320 -6.25 10.47 6.76
CA VAL A 320 -5.98 11.67 5.95
C VAL A 320 -7.24 12.52 5.78
N ALA A 321 -8.39 11.87 5.61
CA ALA A 321 -9.70 12.52 5.52
C ALA A 321 -10.30 12.94 6.87
N GLY A 322 -9.65 12.61 8.00
CA GLY A 322 -10.12 12.91 9.34
C GLY A 322 -11.27 12.03 9.83
N ASP A 323 -11.48 10.87 9.22
CA ASP A 323 -12.51 9.90 9.62
C ASP A 323 -11.92 8.74 10.44
N ASP A 324 -11.79 8.98 11.72
CA ASP A 324 -11.18 8.08 12.70
C ASP A 324 -11.99 6.77 12.88
N SER A 325 -13.31 6.82 12.62
CA SER A 325 -14.21 5.67 12.74
C SER A 325 -13.91 4.61 11.67
N SER A 326 -13.73 5.02 10.43
CA SER A 326 -13.40 4.10 9.34
C SER A 326 -12.02 3.48 9.55
N PHE A 327 -11.01 4.24 9.98
CA PHE A 327 -9.72 3.68 10.36
C PHE A 327 -9.85 2.60 11.46
N THR A 328 -10.60 2.91 12.52
CA THR A 328 -10.82 1.99 13.65
C THR A 328 -11.47 0.68 13.18
N LYS A 329 -12.44 0.78 12.28
CA LYS A 329 -13.13 -0.38 11.71
C LYS A 329 -12.17 -1.27 10.90
N GLU A 330 -11.33 -0.68 10.06
CA GLU A 330 -10.36 -1.42 9.26
C GLU A 330 -9.28 -2.08 10.14
N LEU A 331 -8.76 -1.38 11.14
CA LEU A 331 -7.77 -1.93 12.08
C LEU A 331 -8.31 -3.15 12.81
N PHE A 332 -9.46 -3.03 13.45
CA PHE A 332 -10.05 -4.15 14.21
C PHE A 332 -10.64 -5.24 13.33
N GLY A 333 -11.15 -4.86 12.15
CA GLY A 333 -11.60 -5.82 11.14
C GLY A 333 -10.47 -6.75 10.70
N LEU A 334 -9.31 -6.20 10.34
CA LEU A 334 -8.16 -6.99 9.93
C LEU A 334 -7.50 -7.73 11.12
N THR A 335 -7.50 -7.13 12.33
CA THR A 335 -7.08 -7.82 13.56
C THR A 335 -7.90 -9.09 13.78
N HIS A 336 -9.24 -8.97 13.70
CA HIS A 336 -10.14 -10.11 13.85
C HIS A 336 -9.91 -11.16 12.77
N LEU A 337 -9.85 -10.76 11.50
CA LEU A 337 -9.63 -11.68 10.38
C LEU A 337 -8.32 -12.46 10.52
N ALA A 338 -7.24 -11.81 10.91
CA ALA A 338 -5.92 -12.45 11.01
C ALA A 338 -5.82 -13.44 12.18
N LEU A 339 -6.60 -13.24 13.27
CA LEU A 339 -6.48 -14.01 14.50
C LEU A 339 -7.63 -15.03 14.73
N ASP A 340 -8.61 -15.11 13.85
CA ASP A 340 -9.78 -15.97 13.99
C ASP A 340 -9.46 -17.43 13.62
N GLU A 341 -8.90 -18.19 14.58
CA GLU A 341 -8.54 -19.59 14.41
C GLU A 341 -9.74 -20.47 14.07
N ASP A 342 -10.94 -20.16 14.57
CA ASP A 342 -12.18 -20.92 14.30
C ASP A 342 -12.54 -20.87 12.82
N LYS A 343 -12.13 -19.81 12.11
CA LYS A 343 -12.30 -19.66 10.67
C LYS A 343 -11.12 -20.21 9.84
N GLY A 344 -10.16 -20.87 10.48
CA GLY A 344 -8.94 -21.36 9.82
C GLY A 344 -7.93 -20.26 9.50
N ASN A 345 -8.00 -19.14 10.24
CA ASN A 345 -7.06 -18.01 10.16
C ASN A 345 -5.85 -18.24 11.08
N TYR A 346 -5.45 -17.29 11.86
CA TYR A 346 -4.14 -17.14 12.52
C TYR A 346 -3.03 -17.00 11.50
N ASP A 347 -3.34 -16.21 10.47
CA ASP A 347 -2.54 -16.03 9.28
C ASP A 347 -3.01 -14.77 8.54
N PHE A 348 -2.11 -14.04 7.93
CA PHE A 348 -2.46 -12.98 7.00
C PHE A 348 -2.72 -13.58 5.61
N ARG A 349 -3.99 -13.85 5.32
CA ARG A 349 -4.43 -14.37 4.03
C ARG A 349 -4.45 -13.29 2.96
N GLU A 350 -4.36 -13.73 1.70
CA GLU A 350 -4.47 -12.83 0.56
C GLU A 350 -5.84 -12.14 0.51
N ILE A 351 -6.91 -12.93 0.66
CA ILE A 351 -8.29 -12.48 0.47
C ILE A 351 -9.20 -13.20 1.47
N TYR A 352 -10.25 -12.49 1.94
CA TYR A 352 -11.28 -13.04 2.83
C TYR A 352 -12.68 -12.75 2.30
N ASN A 353 -13.63 -13.62 2.65
CA ASN A 353 -15.04 -13.42 2.38
C ASN A 353 -15.61 -12.28 3.27
N PRO A 354 -16.24 -11.26 2.70
CA PRO A 354 -16.72 -10.09 3.45
C PRO A 354 -17.90 -10.39 4.38
N ASN A 355 -18.59 -11.52 4.20
CA ASN A 355 -19.77 -11.89 4.98
C ASN A 355 -19.41 -12.86 6.11
N THR A 356 -18.53 -13.85 5.83
CA THR A 356 -18.18 -14.93 6.77
C THR A 356 -16.87 -14.67 7.50
N GLY A 357 -15.93 -13.92 6.92
CA GLY A 357 -14.57 -13.74 7.43
C GLY A 357 -13.64 -14.94 7.14
N GLU A 358 -14.12 -15.94 6.40
CA GLU A 358 -13.30 -17.09 6.02
C GLU A 358 -12.31 -16.71 4.90
N PRO A 359 -11.14 -17.40 4.82
CA PRO A 359 -10.25 -17.27 3.68
C PRO A 359 -10.97 -17.68 2.39
N ASP A 360 -11.02 -16.79 1.40
CA ASP A 360 -11.75 -17.01 0.15
C ASP A 360 -10.99 -16.37 -1.00
N GLY A 361 -10.45 -17.17 -1.91
CA GLY A 361 -9.73 -16.68 -3.09
C GLY A 361 -10.61 -16.17 -4.21
N GLY A 362 -11.93 -16.39 -4.12
CA GLY A 362 -12.90 -16.01 -5.14
C GLY A 362 -12.86 -16.85 -6.42
N TRP A 363 -13.79 -16.58 -7.29
CA TRP A 363 -13.93 -17.24 -8.58
C TRP A 363 -13.22 -16.49 -9.69
N GLN A 364 -12.46 -17.19 -10.50
CA GLN A 364 -11.75 -16.65 -11.65
C GLN A 364 -11.61 -17.72 -12.72
N ALA A 365 -11.69 -17.32 -13.98
CA ALA A 365 -11.49 -18.27 -15.08
C ALA A 365 -10.08 -18.84 -15.08
N ASN A 366 -9.99 -20.14 -15.33
CA ASN A 366 -8.74 -20.76 -15.73
C ASN A 366 -8.69 -20.76 -17.27
N GLY A 367 -7.81 -19.96 -17.84
CA GLY A 367 -7.74 -19.73 -19.29
C GLY A 367 -7.62 -20.96 -20.16
N SER A 368 -6.99 -22.03 -19.65
CA SER A 368 -6.82 -23.29 -20.40
C SER A 368 -8.05 -24.19 -20.39
N GLN A 369 -8.99 -24.02 -19.44
CA GLN A 369 -10.11 -24.94 -19.23
C GLN A 369 -11.48 -24.36 -19.57
N ASN A 370 -11.53 -23.11 -19.98
CA ASN A 370 -12.77 -22.42 -20.41
C ASN A 370 -13.90 -22.47 -19.37
N ARG A 371 -13.55 -22.43 -18.06
CA ARG A 371 -14.50 -22.42 -16.95
C ARG A 371 -13.95 -21.65 -15.75
N ASP A 372 -14.84 -21.21 -14.86
CA ASP A 372 -14.44 -20.60 -13.60
C ASP A 372 -13.99 -21.65 -12.58
N PHE A 373 -13.00 -21.30 -11.80
CA PHE A 373 -12.52 -22.04 -10.64
C PHE A 373 -12.63 -21.20 -9.40
N HIS A 374 -12.91 -21.83 -8.29
CA HIS A 374 -12.79 -21.24 -6.98
C HIS A 374 -11.35 -21.37 -6.51
N TRP A 375 -10.69 -20.27 -6.28
CA TRP A 375 -9.30 -20.22 -5.86
C TRP A 375 -9.19 -20.28 -4.33
N ALA A 376 -8.14 -20.90 -3.84
CA ALA A 376 -7.76 -20.78 -2.44
C ALA A 376 -7.16 -19.39 -2.19
N SER A 377 -7.41 -18.84 -1.00
CA SER A 377 -6.71 -17.66 -0.53
C SER A 377 -5.28 -18.01 -0.13
N CYS A 378 -4.28 -17.34 -0.68
CA CYS A 378 -2.87 -17.59 -0.35
C CYS A 378 -2.59 -17.34 1.13
N LYS A 379 -1.76 -18.22 1.72
CA LYS A 379 -1.28 -18.11 3.10
C LYS A 379 -0.08 -17.16 3.19
N LEU A 380 0.15 -16.64 4.41
CA LEU A 380 1.31 -15.81 4.72
C LEU A 380 1.52 -14.71 3.68
N GLN A 381 0.46 -13.96 3.38
CA GLN A 381 0.52 -12.96 2.33
C GLN A 381 1.22 -11.70 2.83
N THR A 382 2.33 -11.33 2.17
CA THR A 382 3.20 -10.24 2.63
C THR A 382 2.50 -8.89 2.63
N TRP A 383 1.77 -8.54 1.56
CA TRP A 383 1.09 -7.24 1.51
C TRP A 383 -0.08 -7.13 2.49
N SER A 384 -0.69 -8.25 2.89
CA SER A 384 -1.72 -8.23 3.94
C SER A 384 -1.09 -7.96 5.31
N ALA A 385 0.06 -8.57 5.58
CA ALA A 385 0.83 -8.31 6.80
C ALA A 385 1.37 -6.87 6.83
N THR A 386 1.93 -6.38 5.74
CA THR A 386 2.46 -5.00 5.68
C THR A 386 1.36 -3.95 5.72
N ALA A 387 0.15 -4.24 5.24
CA ALA A 387 -1.02 -3.39 5.43
C ALA A 387 -1.32 -3.18 6.92
N TYR A 388 -1.27 -4.26 7.71
CA TYR A 388 -1.44 -4.16 9.17
C TYR A 388 -0.30 -3.38 9.83
N ILE A 389 0.95 -3.65 9.43
CA ILE A 389 2.12 -2.89 9.88
C ILE A 389 1.95 -1.39 9.58
N SER A 390 1.46 -1.05 8.38
CA SER A 390 1.18 0.33 7.99
C SER A 390 0.12 0.98 8.88
N MET A 391 -0.98 0.28 9.22
CA MET A 391 -1.99 0.78 10.14
C MET A 391 -1.40 1.07 11.53
N VAL A 392 -0.45 0.27 12.00
CA VAL A 392 0.24 0.53 13.28
C VAL A 392 1.21 1.70 13.16
N LEU A 393 2.12 1.67 12.18
CA LEU A 393 3.17 2.69 12.04
C LEU A 393 2.62 4.05 11.61
N HIS A 394 1.83 4.08 10.55
CA HIS A 394 1.29 5.32 9.98
C HIS A 394 -0.03 5.75 10.64
N GLY A 395 -0.76 4.82 11.25
CA GLY A 395 -2.01 5.08 11.95
C GLY A 395 -1.80 5.31 13.45
N LEU A 396 -1.54 4.24 14.21
CA LEU A 396 -1.45 4.35 15.68
C LEU A 396 -0.29 5.24 16.13
N PHE A 397 0.92 5.05 15.59
CA PHE A 397 2.06 5.93 15.87
C PHE A 397 2.03 7.23 15.09
N GLY A 398 1.28 7.30 13.99
CA GLY A 398 1.16 8.48 13.16
C GLY A 398 2.47 8.94 12.52
N LEU A 399 3.37 8.02 12.16
CA LEU A 399 4.66 8.36 11.56
C LEU A 399 4.47 8.99 10.18
N ARG A 400 5.03 10.18 9.97
CA ARG A 400 5.01 10.91 8.69
C ARG A 400 6.44 11.29 8.32
N PHE A 401 6.98 10.58 7.31
CA PHE A 401 8.36 10.76 6.84
C PHE A 401 8.44 11.91 5.85
N CYS A 402 9.29 12.88 6.15
CA CYS A 402 9.62 14.01 5.28
C CYS A 402 11.13 14.01 4.98
N GLU A 403 11.57 14.83 4.03
CA GLU A 403 12.98 14.91 3.68
C GLU A 403 13.83 15.38 4.88
N GLN A 404 13.34 16.37 5.62
CA GLN A 404 14.07 17.02 6.71
C GLN A 404 13.60 16.61 8.11
N SER A 405 12.55 15.82 8.23
CA SER A 405 11.96 15.47 9.52
C SER A 405 11.19 14.17 9.51
N LEU A 406 11.00 13.61 10.71
CA LEU A 406 9.95 12.65 11.02
C LEU A 406 8.96 13.34 11.95
N SER A 407 7.73 13.50 11.52
CA SER A 407 6.65 14.07 12.33
C SER A 407 5.68 13.02 12.81
N PHE A 408 4.92 13.34 13.86
CA PHE A 408 4.02 12.46 14.57
C PHE A 408 2.60 13.02 14.54
N SER A 409 1.65 12.23 14.08
CA SER A 409 0.22 12.50 14.07
C SER A 409 -0.53 11.23 14.47
N PRO A 410 -0.36 10.76 15.72
CA PRO A 410 -0.93 9.50 16.18
C PRO A 410 -2.45 9.57 16.30
N PHE A 411 -3.08 8.39 16.16
CA PHE A 411 -4.47 8.20 16.54
C PHE A 411 -4.60 6.88 17.32
N LEU A 412 -5.09 6.96 18.55
CA LEU A 412 -5.43 5.78 19.36
C LEU A 412 -6.96 5.68 19.49
N PRO A 413 -7.58 4.58 18.98
CA PRO A 413 -8.98 4.28 19.28
C PRO A 413 -9.25 4.22 20.78
N SER A 414 -10.50 4.49 21.20
CA SER A 414 -10.88 4.54 22.63
C SER A 414 -10.60 3.25 23.43
N SER A 415 -10.38 2.12 22.77
CA SER A 415 -10.02 0.84 23.36
C SER A 415 -8.51 0.62 23.49
N ILE A 416 -7.68 1.60 23.11
CA ILE A 416 -6.23 1.57 23.21
C ILE A 416 -5.78 2.83 23.94
N HIS A 417 -5.07 2.67 25.07
CA HIS A 417 -4.59 3.79 25.89
C HIS A 417 -3.07 3.84 26.02
N PHE A 418 -2.39 2.79 25.56
CA PHE A 418 -0.94 2.72 25.60
C PHE A 418 -0.39 1.90 24.42
N ILE A 419 0.57 2.49 23.71
CA ILE A 419 1.42 1.77 22.76
C ILE A 419 2.88 2.18 22.95
N GLU A 420 3.77 1.24 22.68
CA GLU A 420 5.21 1.47 22.71
C GLU A 420 5.91 0.73 21.57
N MET A 421 6.91 1.37 20.98
CA MET A 421 7.82 0.77 19.99
C MET A 421 9.25 1.02 20.44
N LYS A 422 10.01 -0.03 20.74
CA LYS A 422 11.43 0.07 21.12
C LYS A 422 12.34 -0.32 19.97
N GLY A 423 13.49 0.36 19.89
CA GLY A 423 14.54 0.02 18.95
C GLY A 423 14.22 0.33 17.49
N LEU A 424 13.30 1.26 17.22
CA LEU A 424 12.95 1.63 15.83
C LEU A 424 14.10 2.40 15.20
N LYS A 425 14.71 1.83 14.16
CA LYS A 425 15.79 2.49 13.43
C LYS A 425 15.24 3.45 12.39
N TYR A 426 15.56 4.73 12.53
CA TYR A 426 15.25 5.77 11.55
C TYR A 426 16.52 6.52 11.18
N ARG A 427 16.95 6.41 9.92
CA ARG A 427 18.21 7.01 9.42
C ARG A 427 19.41 6.72 10.35
N HIS A 428 19.92 7.72 11.07
CA HIS A 428 21.09 7.64 11.95
C HIS A 428 20.73 7.49 13.43
N CYS A 429 19.45 7.41 13.78
CA CYS A 429 18.99 7.26 15.16
C CYS A 429 18.24 5.96 15.41
N ILE A 430 18.17 5.60 16.69
CA ILE A 430 17.34 4.53 17.22
C ILE A 430 16.33 5.19 18.16
N LEU A 431 15.05 4.95 17.90
CA LEU A 431 13.96 5.57 18.64
C LEU A 431 13.25 4.54 19.52
N ASP A 432 13.06 4.91 20.78
CA ASP A 432 12.08 4.28 21.67
C ASP A 432 10.91 5.27 21.78
N ILE A 433 9.72 4.86 21.30
CA ILE A 433 8.55 5.73 21.18
C ILE A 433 7.45 5.17 22.08
N SER A 434 6.91 5.98 22.98
CA SER A 434 5.74 5.61 23.80
C SER A 434 4.65 6.65 23.70
N ILE A 435 3.39 6.18 23.58
CA ILE A 435 2.20 7.03 23.46
C ILE A 435 1.19 6.59 24.53
N LYS A 436 0.65 7.56 25.28
CA LYS A 436 -0.40 7.36 26.30
C LYS A 436 -1.60 8.25 26.02
N GLY A 437 -2.77 7.82 26.45
CA GLY A 437 -4.06 8.50 26.20
C GLY A 437 -4.81 7.87 25.03
N ASN A 438 -5.80 8.56 24.49
CA ASN A 438 -6.54 8.11 23.29
C ASN A 438 -6.94 9.32 22.43
N GLY A 439 -7.53 9.06 21.25
CA GLY A 439 -7.83 10.12 20.29
C GLY A 439 -6.61 10.54 19.47
N LYS A 440 -6.56 11.79 19.04
CA LYS A 440 -5.52 12.34 18.12
C LYS A 440 -4.92 13.67 18.56
N SER A 441 -5.43 14.27 19.62
CA SER A 441 -4.99 15.58 20.10
C SER A 441 -3.76 15.40 20.99
N ILE A 442 -2.60 15.86 20.50
CA ILE A 442 -1.35 15.76 21.25
C ILE A 442 -1.29 16.87 22.30
N LYS A 443 -1.32 16.48 23.58
CA LYS A 443 -1.18 17.37 24.74
C LYS A 443 0.28 17.60 25.08
N ILE A 444 1.09 16.55 25.06
CA ILE A 444 2.53 16.61 25.33
C ILE A 444 3.28 15.87 24.24
N PHE A 445 4.31 16.49 23.69
CA PHE A 445 5.32 15.84 22.88
C PHE A 445 6.69 16.13 23.47
N SER A 446 7.44 15.10 23.83
CA SER A 446 8.78 15.28 24.37
C SER A 446 9.82 14.41 23.69
N LEU A 447 11.03 14.96 23.55
CA LEU A 447 12.23 14.27 23.07
C LEU A 447 13.25 14.27 24.22
N ASP A 448 13.67 13.08 24.65
CA ASP A 448 14.62 12.87 25.77
C ASP A 448 14.20 13.61 27.06
N GLY A 449 12.91 13.58 27.38
CA GLY A 449 12.32 14.23 28.54
C GLY A 449 12.14 15.74 28.43
N LYS A 450 12.51 16.36 27.29
CA LYS A 450 12.32 17.79 27.03
C LYS A 450 11.13 18.01 26.13
N GLN A 451 10.13 18.74 26.61
CA GLN A 451 8.96 19.10 25.82
C GLN A 451 9.36 19.92 24.58
N GLN A 452 8.77 19.61 23.45
CA GLN A 452 8.96 20.29 22.17
C GLN A 452 7.67 20.98 21.75
N ALA A 453 7.79 22.13 21.11
CA ALA A 453 6.64 22.84 20.54
C ALA A 453 6.12 22.19 19.25
N ASN A 454 7.01 21.53 18.48
CA ASN A 454 6.68 20.86 17.24
C ASN A 454 6.64 19.35 17.47
N HIS A 455 5.65 18.66 16.90
CA HIS A 455 5.50 17.22 16.99
C HIS A 455 6.39 16.50 15.94
N SER A 456 7.68 16.81 15.94
CA SER A 456 8.61 16.28 14.95
C SER A 456 10.05 16.24 15.47
N ILE A 457 10.86 15.37 14.88
CA ILE A 457 12.31 15.31 15.07
C ILE A 457 13.01 15.58 13.74
N ASN A 458 14.22 16.17 13.83
CA ASN A 458 15.03 16.45 12.64
C ASN A 458 15.59 15.15 12.05
N SER A 459 15.62 15.03 10.73
CA SER A 459 16.11 13.86 10.00
C SER A 459 17.61 13.60 10.11
N VAL A 460 18.39 14.57 10.58
CA VAL A 460 19.85 14.43 10.84
C VAL A 460 20.16 14.02 12.28
N LEU A 461 19.13 13.84 13.12
CA LEU A 461 19.28 13.35 14.48
C LEU A 461 20.02 12.00 14.49
N SER A 462 20.96 11.80 15.43
CA SER A 462 21.77 10.60 15.52
C SER A 462 21.88 10.10 16.97
N GLY A 463 22.06 8.80 17.14
CA GLY A 463 22.14 8.17 18.47
C GLY A 463 20.82 7.55 18.91
N LYS A 464 20.70 7.27 20.21
CA LYS A 464 19.49 6.70 20.79
C LYS A 464 18.66 7.81 21.46
N HIS A 465 17.36 7.84 21.16
CA HIS A 465 16.45 8.87 21.65
C HIS A 465 15.13 8.26 22.13
N ASN A 466 14.54 8.91 23.14
CA ASN A 466 13.24 8.56 23.68
C ASN A 466 12.20 9.62 23.27
N ILE A 467 11.11 9.18 22.69
CA ILE A 467 9.97 10.02 22.34
C ILE A 467 8.80 9.61 23.21
N PHE A 468 8.23 10.58 23.91
CA PHE A 468 7.01 10.39 24.69
C PHE A 468 5.92 11.32 24.17
N ILE A 469 4.74 10.77 23.94
CA ILE A 469 3.56 11.50 23.50
C ILE A 469 2.42 11.20 24.48
N GLU A 470 1.75 12.26 24.95
CA GLU A 470 0.50 12.18 25.70
C GLU A 470 -0.62 12.75 24.84
N LEU A 471 -1.69 11.97 24.66
CA LEU A 471 -2.93 12.38 24.01
C LEU A 471 -3.94 12.82 25.07
N ASP A 472 -4.90 13.68 24.65
CA ASP A 472 -5.99 14.16 25.52
C ASP A 472 -6.94 13.05 25.97
#